data_4160cee19a15db09ed2a583c744eca11
#
_entry.id   4160cee19a15db09ed2a583c744eca11
#
_cell.length_a   1.000
_cell.length_b   1.000
_cell.length_c   1.000
_cell.angle_alpha   90.00
_cell.angle_beta   90.00
_cell.angle_gamma   90.00
#
_symmetry.space_group_name_H-M   'P 1'
#
loop_
_entity.id
_entity.type
_entity.pdbx_description
1 polymer ?
#
loop_
_entity_poly.entity_id
_entity_poly.type
_entity_poly.pdbx_seq_one_letter_code
_entity_poly.pdbx_strand_id
1 'polypeptide(L)'
;SKIYIDKTNALNQIKVLQKIFNNIVGNSRLPMLVIDSKNDNLNRNNFNASAAAVSGFSMFANEVVYLLDKDGNIDYVNLNNFLNKHSKSKFLVFGFTYNIFLNLINQLKINKLSQKNFSKAFLIHGGGWKKIEKQKIKRGTFNELLNKKLNIKNVINYYGLVEQIGSIFFECKCGYFIASNFSEIIIRDENFKECKDGESGIIQLISLLPTSYPGHNILTEDVGEIVKNHNCTCYGYGKRFLIHGRLKDAELRGCSNI
;
A
#
# COMPACT_ATOMS: atom_id res chain seq x y z
N SER A 1 -9.50 -18.27 -5.42
CA SER A 1 -8.98 -19.27 -4.44
C SER A 1 -9.46 -18.93 -3.05
N LYS A 2 -9.74 -19.91 -2.20
CA LYS A 2 -10.04 -19.72 -0.77
C LYS A 2 -8.77 -20.00 0.03
N ILE A 3 -8.41 -19.08 0.93
CA ILE A 3 -7.26 -19.21 1.82
C ILE A 3 -7.80 -19.44 3.22
N TYR A 4 -7.33 -20.51 3.88
CA TYR A 4 -7.64 -20.80 5.27
C TYR A 4 -6.51 -20.27 6.15
N ILE A 5 -6.84 -19.36 7.06
CA ILE A 5 -5.90 -18.80 8.03
C ILE A 5 -6.36 -19.20 9.43
N ASP A 6 -5.56 -19.99 10.14
CA ASP A 6 -5.82 -20.31 11.54
C ASP A 6 -5.47 -19.13 12.47
N LYS A 7 -5.92 -19.21 13.72
CA LYS A 7 -5.73 -18.15 14.71
C LYS A 7 -4.25 -17.83 14.97
N THR A 8 -3.41 -18.86 15.03
CA THR A 8 -1.96 -18.70 15.30
C THR A 8 -1.28 -17.96 14.15
N ASN A 9 -1.56 -18.37 12.92
CA ASN A 9 -1.03 -17.74 11.72
C ASN A 9 -1.48 -16.28 11.64
N ALA A 10 -2.78 -16.00 11.83
CA ALA A 10 -3.33 -14.65 11.84
C ALA A 10 -2.63 -13.75 12.87
N LEU A 11 -2.43 -14.21 14.10
CA LEU A 11 -1.75 -13.45 15.15
C LEU A 11 -0.28 -13.17 14.81
N ASN A 12 0.44 -14.13 14.23
CA ASN A 12 1.82 -13.94 13.83
C ASN A 12 1.93 -12.91 12.70
N GLN A 13 1.08 -12.98 11.69
CA GLN A 13 1.02 -12.00 10.60
C GLN A 13 0.75 -10.59 11.12
N ILE A 14 -0.20 -10.42 12.04
CA ILE A 14 -0.51 -9.13 12.67
C ILE A 14 0.71 -8.58 13.43
N LYS A 15 1.38 -9.41 14.24
CA LYS A 15 2.58 -8.99 15.00
C LYS A 15 3.70 -8.51 14.09
N VAL A 16 3.95 -9.22 12.99
CA VAL A 16 5.00 -8.85 12.03
C VAL A 16 4.63 -7.57 11.30
N LEU A 17 3.40 -7.48 10.80
CA LEU A 17 2.91 -6.27 10.14
C LEU A 17 3.02 -5.05 11.07
N GLN A 18 2.68 -5.21 12.36
CA GLN A 18 2.84 -4.16 13.35
C GLN A 18 4.29 -3.72 13.52
N LYS A 19 5.25 -4.67 13.60
CA LYS A 19 6.68 -4.33 13.69
C LYS A 19 7.16 -3.56 12.47
N ILE A 20 6.79 -4.01 11.27
CA ILE A 20 7.18 -3.33 10.03
C ILE A 20 6.60 -1.91 10.00
N PHE A 21 5.31 -1.77 10.32
CA PHE A 21 4.59 -0.51 10.30
C PHE A 21 5.13 0.50 11.34
N ASN A 22 5.44 0.03 12.54
CA ASN A 22 5.98 0.86 13.62
C ASN A 22 7.30 1.54 13.27
N ASN A 23 8.11 0.92 12.42
CA ASN A 23 9.35 1.53 11.92
C ASN A 23 9.10 2.76 11.04
N ILE A 24 7.89 2.92 10.52
CA ILE A 24 7.51 3.99 9.59
C ILE A 24 6.81 5.12 10.31
N VAL A 25 5.80 4.81 11.10
CA VAL A 25 4.91 5.82 11.70
C VAL A 25 5.07 5.96 13.21
N GLY A 26 5.75 5.01 13.87
CA GLY A 26 5.90 4.90 15.31
C GLY A 26 4.88 3.94 15.94
N ASN A 27 4.94 3.79 17.27
CA ASN A 27 4.23 2.74 18.00
C ASN A 27 2.78 3.09 18.37
N SER A 28 2.34 4.33 18.12
CA SER A 28 1.00 4.77 18.50
C SER A 28 -0.01 4.49 17.39
N ARG A 29 -1.22 4.09 17.77
CA ARG A 29 -2.35 4.09 16.85
C ARG A 29 -2.70 5.54 16.49
N LEU A 30 -2.90 5.80 15.21
CA LEU A 30 -3.18 7.12 14.67
C LEU A 30 -4.60 7.18 14.09
N PRO A 31 -5.24 8.36 14.07
CA PRO A 31 -6.47 8.52 13.29
C PRO A 31 -6.16 8.31 11.81
N MET A 32 -7.08 7.68 11.08
CA MET A 32 -6.90 7.30 9.68
C MET A 32 -8.03 7.80 8.78
N LEU A 33 -7.64 8.52 7.73
CA LEU A 33 -8.51 8.91 6.62
C LEU A 33 -8.32 7.91 5.49
N VAL A 34 -9.38 7.19 5.15
CA VAL A 34 -9.38 6.22 4.03
C VAL A 34 -9.91 6.90 2.78
N ILE A 35 -9.13 6.84 1.68
CA ILE A 35 -9.50 7.42 0.38
C ILE A 35 -10.33 6.41 -0.40
N ASP A 36 -11.47 6.10 0.12
CA ASP A 36 -12.46 5.18 -0.44
C ASP A 36 -13.83 5.46 0.18
N SER A 37 -14.88 4.77 -0.27
CA SER A 37 -16.19 4.76 0.37
C SER A 37 -16.29 3.63 1.40
N LYS A 38 -17.10 3.85 2.44
CA LYS A 38 -17.41 2.79 3.38
C LYS A 38 -18.30 1.75 2.71
N ASN A 39 -17.81 0.54 2.59
CA ASN A 39 -18.56 -0.55 2.02
C ASN A 39 -19.38 -1.23 3.14
N ASP A 40 -20.65 -0.86 3.27
CA ASP A 40 -21.54 -1.41 4.30
C ASP A 40 -21.95 -2.88 4.02
N ASN A 41 -21.69 -3.37 2.79
CA ASN A 41 -21.98 -4.73 2.36
C ASN A 41 -20.76 -5.67 2.48
N LEU A 42 -19.96 -5.54 3.54
CA LEU A 42 -18.87 -6.47 3.84
C LEU A 42 -19.42 -7.84 4.31
N ASN A 43 -20.33 -8.42 3.52
CA ASN A 43 -20.62 -9.85 3.62
C ASN A 43 -19.39 -10.63 3.17
N ARG A 44 -19.10 -11.75 3.84
CA ARG A 44 -17.95 -12.64 3.52
C ARG A 44 -17.85 -13.00 2.03
N ASN A 45 -18.96 -12.88 1.28
CA ASN A 45 -19.04 -13.18 -0.15
C ASN A 45 -18.57 -12.00 -1.05
N ASN A 46 -18.49 -10.77 -0.52
CA ASN A 46 -18.12 -9.54 -1.26
C ASN A 46 -16.81 -8.92 -0.73
N PHE A 47 -16.00 -9.73 -0.02
CA PHE A 47 -14.72 -9.27 0.52
C PHE A 47 -13.69 -9.20 -0.61
N ASN A 48 -13.40 -8.00 -1.07
CA ASN A 48 -12.41 -7.74 -2.11
C ASN A 48 -11.05 -7.29 -1.52
N ALA A 49 -10.03 -7.24 -2.36
CA ALA A 49 -8.68 -6.88 -1.92
C ALA A 49 -8.59 -5.43 -1.37
N SER A 50 -9.48 -4.52 -1.79
CA SER A 50 -9.56 -3.18 -1.21
C SER A 50 -10.00 -3.25 0.25
N ALA A 51 -11.10 -3.95 0.51
CA ALA A 51 -11.61 -4.16 1.86
C ALA A 51 -10.59 -4.88 2.76
N ALA A 52 -9.87 -5.88 2.21
CA ALA A 52 -8.81 -6.58 2.93
C ALA A 52 -7.67 -5.63 3.34
N ALA A 53 -7.22 -4.78 2.42
CA ALA A 53 -6.16 -3.82 2.68
C ALA A 53 -6.60 -2.75 3.71
N VAL A 54 -7.79 -2.17 3.54
CA VAL A 54 -8.35 -1.21 4.52
C VAL A 54 -8.48 -1.86 5.90
N SER A 55 -9.03 -3.09 5.98
CA SER A 55 -9.14 -3.83 7.24
C SER A 55 -7.78 -4.06 7.89
N GLY A 56 -6.77 -4.48 7.10
CA GLY A 56 -5.41 -4.69 7.57
C GLY A 56 -4.78 -3.42 8.15
N PHE A 57 -4.88 -2.30 7.45
CA PHE A 57 -4.33 -1.03 7.93
C PHE A 57 -5.15 -0.39 9.05
N SER A 58 -6.46 -0.67 9.14
CA SER A 58 -7.32 -0.18 10.25
C SER A 58 -6.88 -0.69 11.63
N MET A 59 -6.13 -1.78 11.70
CA MET A 59 -5.55 -2.27 12.96
C MET A 59 -4.57 -1.27 13.59
N PHE A 60 -4.00 -0.37 12.80
CA PHE A 60 -3.09 0.69 13.26
C PHE A 60 -3.82 2.01 13.55
N ALA A 61 -5.13 2.03 13.38
CA ALA A 61 -5.94 3.21 13.62
C ALA A 61 -6.68 3.15 14.96
N ASN A 62 -6.84 4.33 15.61
CA ASN A 62 -7.73 4.52 16.75
C ASN A 62 -9.07 5.13 16.32
N GLU A 63 -9.13 5.70 15.12
CA GLU A 63 -10.33 6.24 14.48
C GLU A 63 -10.18 6.05 12.97
N VAL A 64 -11.26 5.65 12.29
CA VAL A 64 -11.27 5.47 10.82
C VAL A 64 -12.40 6.28 10.23
N VAL A 65 -12.05 7.19 9.31
CA VAL A 65 -13.00 8.03 8.57
C VAL A 65 -12.78 7.80 7.08
N TYR A 66 -13.87 7.65 6.34
CA TYR A 66 -13.84 7.49 4.89
C TYR A 66 -14.04 8.83 4.19
N LEU A 67 -13.27 9.07 3.13
CA LEU A 67 -13.33 10.30 2.34
C LEU A 67 -14.57 10.37 1.46
N LEU A 68 -15.00 9.23 0.92
CA LEU A 68 -16.09 9.17 -0.05
C LEU A 68 -17.39 8.71 0.64
N ASP A 69 -18.50 9.31 0.21
CA ASP A 69 -19.84 8.83 0.54
C ASP A 69 -20.16 7.54 -0.25
N LYS A 70 -21.36 7.00 -0.05
CA LYS A 70 -21.84 5.79 -0.72
C LYS A 70 -22.00 5.95 -2.25
N ASP A 71 -22.12 7.17 -2.73
CA ASP A 71 -22.28 7.51 -4.14
C ASP A 71 -20.90 7.81 -4.79
N GLY A 72 -19.80 7.70 -4.03
CA GLY A 72 -18.44 7.94 -4.49
C GLY A 72 -18.04 9.42 -4.54
N ASN A 73 -18.83 10.32 -3.99
CA ASN A 73 -18.49 11.74 -3.90
C ASN A 73 -17.69 12.05 -2.65
N ILE A 74 -16.88 13.12 -2.70
CA ILE A 74 -16.11 13.56 -1.53
C ILE A 74 -17.05 14.11 -0.46
N ASP A 75 -17.06 13.47 0.69
CA ASP A 75 -17.76 13.93 1.89
C ASP A 75 -16.95 15.02 2.61
N TYR A 76 -17.20 16.25 2.22
CA TYR A 76 -16.51 17.40 2.80
C TYR A 76 -16.87 17.67 4.27
N VAL A 77 -18.01 17.20 4.74
CA VAL A 77 -18.43 17.33 6.15
C VAL A 77 -17.54 16.46 7.02
N ASN A 78 -17.49 15.17 6.72
CA ASN A 78 -16.64 14.22 7.44
C ASN A 78 -15.15 14.56 7.31
N LEU A 79 -14.70 14.96 6.12
CA LEU A 79 -13.32 15.39 5.90
C LEU A 79 -12.94 16.60 6.78
N ASN A 80 -13.77 17.64 6.80
CA ASN A 80 -13.50 18.82 7.59
C ASN A 80 -13.53 18.53 9.10
N ASN A 81 -14.47 17.71 9.58
CA ASN A 81 -14.51 17.26 10.96
C ASN A 81 -13.24 16.52 11.35
N PHE A 82 -12.78 15.59 10.50
CA PHE A 82 -11.52 14.87 10.70
C PHE A 82 -10.31 15.83 10.75
N LEU A 83 -10.21 16.75 9.80
CA LEU A 83 -9.09 17.69 9.72
C LEU A 83 -9.07 18.68 10.89
N ASN A 84 -10.22 19.20 11.32
CA ASN A 84 -10.32 20.08 12.48
C ASN A 84 -9.81 19.40 13.75
N LYS A 85 -10.10 18.10 13.90
CA LYS A 85 -9.70 17.29 15.05
C LYS A 85 -8.23 16.90 15.02
N HIS A 86 -7.67 16.55 13.83
CA HIS A 86 -6.42 15.82 13.74
C HIS A 86 -5.28 16.54 12.99
N SER A 87 -5.52 17.63 12.25
CA SER A 87 -4.49 18.26 11.40
C SER A 87 -3.24 18.77 12.15
N LYS A 88 -3.34 18.98 13.45
CA LYS A 88 -2.23 19.44 14.31
C LYS A 88 -1.31 18.30 14.81
N SER A 89 -1.75 17.05 14.71
CA SER A 89 -1.02 15.85 15.14
C SER A 89 -0.78 14.89 13.98
N LYS A 90 0.00 13.83 14.19
CA LYS A 90 0.19 12.78 13.18
C LYS A 90 -1.13 12.06 12.89
N PHE A 91 -1.41 11.79 11.64
CA PHE A 91 -2.53 10.98 11.18
C PHE A 91 -2.15 10.20 9.91
N LEU A 92 -2.89 9.14 9.65
CA LEU A 92 -2.73 8.31 8.47
C LEU A 92 -3.68 8.77 7.36
N VAL A 93 -3.22 8.71 6.13
CA VAL A 93 -4.06 8.74 4.93
C VAL A 93 -3.78 7.45 4.20
N PHE A 94 -4.81 6.65 3.95
CA PHE A 94 -4.67 5.34 3.30
C PHE A 94 -5.55 5.25 2.07
N GLY A 95 -5.01 4.69 0.98
CA GLY A 95 -5.80 4.42 -0.22
C GLY A 95 -5.00 3.79 -1.34
N PHE A 96 -5.69 3.33 -2.38
CA PHE A 96 -5.03 2.85 -3.59
C PHE A 96 -4.52 4.02 -4.44
N THR A 97 -3.39 3.81 -5.12
CA THR A 97 -2.72 4.83 -5.93
C THR A 97 -3.68 5.57 -6.85
N TYR A 98 -4.53 4.83 -7.60
CA TYR A 98 -5.50 5.42 -8.50
C TYR A 98 -6.59 6.23 -7.79
N ASN A 99 -7.08 5.76 -6.61
CA ASN A 99 -8.07 6.49 -5.81
C ASN A 99 -7.51 7.81 -5.26
N ILE A 100 -6.26 7.78 -4.79
CA ILE A 100 -5.58 9.00 -4.34
C ILE A 100 -5.42 9.98 -5.49
N PHE A 101 -5.00 9.50 -6.66
CA PHE A 101 -4.86 10.36 -7.84
C PHE A 101 -6.19 10.99 -8.24
N LEU A 102 -7.24 10.20 -8.36
CA LEU A 102 -8.56 10.70 -8.75
C LEU A 102 -9.15 11.64 -7.70
N ASN A 103 -9.15 11.24 -6.43
CA ASN A 103 -9.89 11.96 -5.40
C ASN A 103 -9.08 13.08 -4.74
N LEU A 104 -7.83 12.83 -4.32
CA LEU A 104 -7.03 13.89 -3.66
C LEU A 104 -6.36 14.83 -4.67
N ILE A 105 -5.79 14.29 -5.76
CA ILE A 105 -5.06 15.14 -6.70
C ILE A 105 -6.01 15.86 -7.65
N ASN A 106 -6.97 15.15 -8.26
CA ASN A 106 -7.81 15.73 -9.30
C ASN A 106 -9.10 16.37 -8.74
N GLN A 107 -9.89 15.64 -7.96
CA GLN A 107 -11.26 16.06 -7.60
C GLN A 107 -11.35 16.94 -6.37
N LEU A 108 -10.45 16.78 -5.37
CA LEU A 108 -10.54 17.53 -4.12
C LEU A 108 -10.46 19.02 -4.34
N LYS A 109 -11.48 19.76 -3.88
CA LYS A 109 -11.56 21.23 -3.94
C LYS A 109 -11.00 21.84 -2.66
N ILE A 110 -9.81 22.43 -2.74
CA ILE A 110 -9.09 23.01 -1.57
C ILE A 110 -9.87 24.13 -0.89
N ASN A 111 -10.64 24.92 -1.65
CA ASN A 111 -11.46 25.99 -1.10
C ASN A 111 -12.62 25.51 -0.21
N LYS A 112 -12.97 24.22 -0.28
CA LYS A 112 -13.97 23.59 0.61
C LYS A 112 -13.38 23.03 1.91
N LEU A 113 -12.07 23.13 2.10
CA LEU A 113 -11.39 22.60 3.28
C LEU A 113 -11.28 23.70 4.36
N SER A 114 -11.65 23.36 5.60
CA SER A 114 -11.43 24.19 6.78
C SER A 114 -9.96 24.26 7.17
N GLN A 115 -9.22 23.16 6.96
CA GLN A 115 -7.78 23.04 7.19
C GLN A 115 -7.10 22.54 5.90
N LYS A 116 -6.19 23.36 5.37
CA LYS A 116 -5.52 23.07 4.08
C LYS A 116 -4.17 22.37 4.25
N ASN A 117 -3.76 22.10 5.49
CA ASN A 117 -2.42 21.61 5.80
C ASN A 117 -2.43 20.16 6.29
N PHE A 118 -1.96 19.27 5.43
CA PHE A 118 -1.77 17.85 5.71
C PHE A 118 -0.30 17.52 6.05
N SER A 119 0.49 18.50 6.53
CA SER A 119 1.94 18.30 6.78
C SER A 119 2.24 17.22 7.82
N LYS A 120 1.29 16.87 8.67
CA LYS A 120 1.40 15.82 9.68
C LYS A 120 0.92 14.45 9.16
N ALA A 121 0.40 14.38 7.94
CA ALA A 121 -0.07 13.14 7.34
C ALA A 121 1.08 12.21 6.97
N PHE A 122 0.85 10.91 7.21
CA PHE A 122 1.58 9.80 6.62
C PHE A 122 0.65 9.14 5.61
N LEU A 123 0.88 9.42 4.32
CA LEU A 123 0.09 8.86 3.24
C LEU A 123 0.70 7.53 2.83
N ILE A 124 -0.07 6.46 3.01
CA ILE A 124 0.29 5.09 2.61
C ILE A 124 -0.58 4.70 1.43
N HIS A 125 0.05 4.30 0.34
CA HIS A 125 -0.67 3.87 -0.84
C HIS A 125 -0.04 2.62 -1.45
N GLY A 126 -0.83 1.88 -2.21
CA GLY A 126 -0.36 0.71 -2.94
C GLY A 126 -1.24 0.41 -4.14
N GLY A 127 -0.97 -0.69 -4.81
CA GLY A 127 -1.65 -1.07 -6.03
C GLY A 127 -1.26 -0.22 -7.22
N GLY A 128 -1.68 -0.68 -8.42
CA GLY A 128 -1.34 -0.02 -9.68
C GLY A 128 -2.32 1.10 -10.06
N TRP A 129 -2.15 1.61 -11.27
CA TRP A 129 -2.99 2.64 -11.88
C TRP A 129 -4.28 2.08 -12.50
N LYS A 130 -4.37 0.74 -12.67
CA LYS A 130 -5.58 0.03 -13.11
C LYS A 130 -6.23 0.64 -14.37
N LYS A 131 -7.51 0.96 -14.29
CA LYS A 131 -8.29 1.55 -15.40
C LYS A 131 -7.78 2.91 -15.87
N ILE A 132 -6.96 3.58 -15.07
CA ILE A 132 -6.36 4.87 -15.41
C ILE A 132 -4.86 4.77 -15.76
N GLU A 133 -4.38 3.60 -16.21
CA GLU A 133 -2.98 3.38 -16.57
C GLU A 133 -2.46 4.42 -17.61
N LYS A 134 -3.31 4.87 -18.52
CA LYS A 134 -2.99 5.96 -19.48
C LYS A 134 -2.67 7.29 -18.82
N GLN A 135 -3.11 7.51 -17.57
CA GLN A 135 -2.86 8.71 -16.78
C GLN A 135 -1.69 8.52 -15.80
N LYS A 136 -1.01 7.38 -15.85
CA LYS A 136 0.12 7.06 -14.98
C LYS A 136 1.19 8.14 -15.06
N ILE A 137 1.58 8.64 -13.91
CA ILE A 137 2.65 9.61 -13.75
C ILE A 137 3.80 8.99 -12.96
N LYS A 138 4.98 9.59 -13.12
CA LYS A 138 6.17 9.16 -12.35
C LYS A 138 5.97 9.41 -10.86
N ARG A 139 6.59 8.57 -10.02
CA ARG A 139 6.57 8.68 -8.55
C ARG A 139 6.91 10.11 -8.06
N GLY A 140 7.95 10.71 -8.59
CA GLY A 140 8.35 12.08 -8.23
C GLY A 140 7.23 13.07 -8.44
N THR A 141 6.63 13.08 -9.63
CA THR A 141 5.50 13.93 -9.98
C THR A 141 4.29 13.69 -9.09
N PHE A 142 3.97 12.43 -8.78
CA PHE A 142 2.88 12.09 -7.86
C PHE A 142 3.10 12.69 -6.46
N ASN A 143 4.30 12.55 -5.92
CA ASN A 143 4.66 13.09 -4.61
C ASN A 143 4.67 14.63 -4.60
N GLU A 144 5.17 15.25 -5.68
CA GLU A 144 5.17 16.71 -5.85
C GLU A 144 3.76 17.30 -5.90
N LEU A 145 2.84 16.65 -6.62
CA LEU A 145 1.44 17.07 -6.70
C LEU A 145 0.76 17.02 -5.33
N LEU A 146 0.97 15.94 -4.57
CA LEU A 146 0.44 15.81 -3.19
C LEU A 146 1.04 16.86 -2.25
N ASN A 147 2.34 17.09 -2.36
CA ASN A 147 3.00 18.13 -1.55
C ASN A 147 2.49 19.53 -1.91
N LYS A 148 2.46 19.89 -3.20
CA LYS A 148 2.00 21.19 -3.67
C LYS A 148 0.54 21.47 -3.31
N LYS A 149 -0.33 20.48 -3.46
CA LYS A 149 -1.77 20.63 -3.24
C LYS A 149 -2.17 20.60 -1.77
N LEU A 150 -1.56 19.70 -0.97
CA LEU A 150 -1.99 19.39 0.39
C LEU A 150 -0.88 19.47 1.44
N ASN A 151 0.36 19.81 1.04
CA ASN A 151 1.55 19.78 1.89
C ASN A 151 1.83 18.39 2.51
N ILE A 152 1.47 17.31 1.80
CA ILE A 152 1.81 15.94 2.22
C ILE A 152 3.25 15.65 1.80
N LYS A 153 4.13 15.44 2.79
CA LYS A 153 5.56 15.17 2.58
C LYS A 153 5.94 13.71 2.79
N ASN A 154 5.18 12.99 3.62
CA ASN A 154 5.43 11.59 3.91
C ASN A 154 4.50 10.72 3.04
N VAL A 155 4.94 10.42 1.83
CA VAL A 155 4.24 9.55 0.89
C VAL A 155 5.01 8.24 0.80
N ILE A 156 4.32 7.14 1.10
CA ILE A 156 4.91 5.81 1.24
C ILE A 156 4.10 4.84 0.40
N ASN A 157 4.74 4.31 -0.63
CA ASN A 157 4.16 3.25 -1.43
C ASN A 157 4.39 1.91 -0.73
N TYR A 158 3.46 0.97 -0.86
CA TYR A 158 3.66 -0.40 -0.40
C TYR A 158 3.33 -1.41 -1.50
N TYR A 159 4.00 -2.54 -1.42
CA TYR A 159 3.75 -3.72 -2.23
C TYR A 159 3.42 -4.89 -1.31
N GLY A 160 2.45 -5.69 -1.69
CA GLY A 160 2.03 -6.88 -0.97
C GLY A 160 0.95 -7.63 -1.72
N LEU A 161 0.82 -8.93 -1.45
CA LEU A 161 -0.16 -9.81 -2.06
C LEU A 161 -1.14 -10.30 -1.00
N VAL A 162 -2.41 -10.44 -1.37
CA VAL A 162 -3.44 -11.04 -0.50
C VAL A 162 -3.17 -12.52 -0.24
N GLU A 163 -2.45 -13.18 -1.14
CA GLU A 163 -2.02 -14.58 -1.03
C GLU A 163 -0.88 -14.77 -0.03
N GLN A 164 -0.21 -13.69 0.39
CA GLN A 164 0.90 -13.71 1.34
C GLN A 164 0.73 -12.63 2.40
N ILE A 165 -0.38 -12.70 3.14
CA ILE A 165 -0.75 -11.73 4.17
C ILE A 165 0.37 -11.58 5.20
N GLY A 166 0.65 -10.33 5.59
CA GLY A 166 1.73 -9.99 6.52
C GLY A 166 3.07 -9.73 5.87
N SER A 167 3.28 -10.16 4.63
CA SER A 167 4.45 -9.79 3.82
C SER A 167 4.16 -8.48 3.11
N ILE A 168 4.58 -7.37 3.71
CA ILE A 168 4.43 -6.03 3.16
C ILE A 168 5.81 -5.42 2.98
N PHE A 169 6.03 -4.87 1.79
CA PHE A 169 7.26 -4.21 1.39
C PHE A 169 6.98 -2.73 1.22
N PHE A 170 7.53 -1.90 2.10
CA PHE A 170 7.37 -0.46 2.01
C PHE A 170 8.49 0.16 1.18
N GLU A 171 8.10 1.12 0.36
CA GLU A 171 9.04 1.92 -0.42
C GLU A 171 9.73 2.94 0.49
N CYS A 172 11.04 2.97 0.44
CA CYS A 172 11.84 3.94 1.18
C CYS A 172 11.96 5.29 0.45
N LYS A 173 12.55 6.28 1.11
CA LYS A 173 12.75 7.63 0.53
C LYS A 173 13.56 7.60 -0.77
N CYS A 174 14.47 6.63 -0.93
CA CYS A 174 15.24 6.45 -2.16
C CYS A 174 14.42 5.84 -3.31
N GLY A 175 13.18 5.41 -3.08
CA GLY A 175 12.32 4.82 -4.10
C GLY A 175 12.46 3.31 -4.26
N TYR A 176 13.08 2.63 -3.32
CA TYR A 176 13.24 1.19 -3.31
C TYR A 176 12.28 0.52 -2.33
N PHE A 177 11.65 -0.57 -2.73
CA PHE A 177 10.98 -1.46 -1.80
C PHE A 177 12.03 -2.24 -0.99
N ILE A 178 11.74 -2.48 0.28
CA ILE A 178 12.66 -3.14 1.21
C ILE A 178 12.04 -4.43 1.71
N ALA A 179 12.74 -5.55 1.50
CA ALA A 179 12.36 -6.83 2.09
C ALA A 179 12.51 -6.78 3.62
N SER A 180 11.58 -7.41 4.32
CA SER A 180 11.66 -7.57 5.77
C SER A 180 12.48 -8.81 6.14
N ASN A 181 12.87 -8.94 7.41
CA ASN A 181 13.53 -10.15 7.91
C ASN A 181 12.63 -11.42 7.89
N PHE A 182 11.37 -11.28 7.54
CA PHE A 182 10.38 -12.36 7.46
C PHE A 182 10.07 -12.78 6.02
N SER A 183 10.66 -12.07 5.04
CA SER A 183 10.35 -12.27 3.63
C SER A 183 11.62 -12.12 2.79
N GLU A 184 11.72 -12.91 1.72
CA GLU A 184 12.82 -12.85 0.75
C GLU A 184 12.27 -12.58 -0.65
N ILE A 185 13.06 -11.90 -1.46
CA ILE A 185 12.77 -11.61 -2.86
C ILE A 185 13.81 -12.30 -3.73
N ILE A 186 13.34 -13.03 -4.73
CA ILE A 186 14.16 -13.62 -5.77
C ILE A 186 13.62 -13.14 -7.12
N ILE A 187 14.48 -12.76 -8.02
CA ILE A 187 14.10 -12.43 -9.40
C ILE A 187 14.41 -13.64 -10.29
N ARG A 188 13.45 -14.06 -11.12
CA ARG A 188 13.56 -15.22 -11.99
C ARG A 188 13.51 -14.81 -13.45
N ASP A 189 14.39 -15.39 -14.25
CA ASP A 189 14.32 -15.30 -15.71
C ASP A 189 13.16 -16.15 -16.29
N GLU A 190 13.02 -16.17 -17.59
CA GLU A 190 12.02 -16.97 -18.31
C GLU A 190 12.18 -18.49 -18.14
N ASN A 191 13.37 -18.95 -17.75
CA ASN A 191 13.69 -20.36 -17.44
C ASN A 191 13.62 -20.66 -15.95
N PHE A 192 13.06 -19.74 -15.14
CA PHE A 192 12.96 -19.79 -13.68
C PHE A 192 14.31 -19.85 -12.93
N LYS A 193 15.42 -19.52 -13.59
CA LYS A 193 16.72 -19.36 -12.94
C LYS A 193 16.79 -18.01 -12.24
N GLU A 194 17.56 -17.95 -11.15
CA GLU A 194 17.79 -16.70 -10.44
C GLU A 194 18.60 -15.71 -11.28
N CYS A 195 18.06 -14.51 -11.45
CA CYS A 195 18.73 -13.39 -12.10
C CYS A 195 19.81 -12.80 -11.18
N LYS A 196 20.83 -12.22 -11.77
CA LYS A 196 21.81 -11.43 -11.03
C LYS A 196 21.21 -10.09 -10.62
N ASP A 197 21.77 -9.48 -9.56
CA ASP A 197 21.37 -8.14 -9.14
C ASP A 197 21.52 -7.14 -10.30
N GLY A 198 20.45 -6.36 -10.53
CA GLY A 198 20.32 -5.41 -11.64
C GLY A 198 19.75 -6.01 -12.93
N GLU A 199 19.48 -7.31 -12.98
CA GLU A 199 18.75 -7.95 -14.07
C GLU A 199 17.27 -8.00 -13.75
N SER A 200 16.43 -7.68 -14.75
CA SER A 200 14.98 -7.69 -14.63
C SER A 200 14.41 -9.09 -14.89
N GLY A 201 13.40 -9.47 -14.13
CA GLY A 201 12.70 -10.73 -14.29
C GLY A 201 11.44 -10.80 -13.44
N ILE A 202 10.86 -11.98 -13.32
CA ILE A 202 9.64 -12.25 -12.57
C ILE A 202 9.96 -12.27 -11.08
N ILE A 203 9.16 -11.57 -10.29
CA ILE A 203 9.31 -11.50 -8.83
C ILE A 203 8.79 -12.80 -8.21
N GLN A 204 9.64 -13.48 -7.45
CA GLN A 204 9.27 -14.56 -6.54
C GLN A 204 9.36 -14.06 -5.10
N LEU A 205 8.29 -14.27 -4.35
CA LEU A 205 8.19 -13.91 -2.94
C LEU A 205 8.27 -15.15 -2.06
N ILE A 206 9.15 -15.14 -1.09
CA ILE A 206 9.24 -16.16 -0.05
C ILE A 206 8.92 -15.51 1.28
N SER A 207 8.08 -16.16 2.09
CA SER A 207 7.70 -15.67 3.42
C SER A 207 7.69 -16.78 4.45
N LEU A 208 8.15 -16.47 5.66
CA LEU A 208 8.08 -17.37 6.81
C LEU A 208 6.73 -17.30 7.54
N LEU A 209 5.81 -16.42 7.10
CA LEU A 209 4.59 -16.13 7.83
C LEU A 209 3.43 -17.09 7.54
N PRO A 210 3.17 -17.53 6.29
CA PRO A 210 2.12 -18.48 6.00
C PRO A 210 2.48 -19.88 6.55
N THR A 211 1.74 -20.35 7.55
CA THR A 211 1.92 -21.68 8.16
C THR A 211 0.69 -22.56 8.04
N SER A 212 -0.48 -21.99 7.80
CA SER A 212 -1.76 -22.72 7.69
C SER A 212 -2.27 -22.85 6.24
N TYR A 213 -1.52 -22.31 5.27
CA TYR A 213 -1.86 -22.40 3.84
C TYR A 213 -0.57 -22.29 2.99
N PRO A 214 -0.58 -22.72 1.71
CA PRO A 214 0.62 -22.78 0.86
C PRO A 214 1.01 -21.40 0.29
N GLY A 215 1.09 -20.36 1.13
CA GLY A 215 1.47 -18.99 0.74
C GLY A 215 2.94 -18.63 0.98
N HIS A 216 3.76 -19.61 1.39
CA HIS A 216 5.17 -19.34 1.76
C HIS A 216 6.09 -19.08 0.57
N ASN A 217 5.71 -19.52 -0.64
CA ASN A 217 6.49 -19.35 -1.86
C ASN A 217 5.54 -19.04 -3.02
N ILE A 218 5.62 -17.82 -3.56
CA ILE A 218 4.73 -17.35 -4.63
C ILE A 218 5.56 -16.80 -5.77
N LEU A 219 5.42 -17.38 -6.95
CA LEU A 219 5.87 -16.76 -8.19
C LEU A 219 4.75 -15.83 -8.67
N THR A 220 5.05 -14.54 -8.77
CA THR A 220 4.06 -13.51 -9.12
C THR A 220 3.98 -13.33 -10.63
N GLU A 221 3.05 -12.48 -11.08
CA GLU A 221 3.03 -11.95 -12.45
C GLU A 221 3.67 -10.56 -12.54
N ASP A 222 4.33 -10.11 -11.46
CA ASP A 222 4.99 -8.81 -11.41
C ASP A 222 6.46 -8.95 -11.83
N VAL A 223 6.95 -7.94 -12.54
CA VAL A 223 8.33 -7.86 -13.04
C VAL A 223 9.09 -6.83 -12.22
N GLY A 224 10.30 -7.17 -11.83
CA GLY A 224 11.17 -6.29 -11.05
C GLY A 224 12.64 -6.67 -11.12
N GLU A 225 13.44 -6.04 -10.30
CA GLU A 225 14.87 -6.30 -10.16
C GLU A 225 15.35 -6.08 -8.74
N ILE A 226 16.41 -6.80 -8.32
CA ILE A 226 17.17 -6.46 -7.12
C ILE A 226 18.10 -5.30 -7.45
N VAL A 227 18.10 -4.26 -6.62
CA VAL A 227 18.92 -3.07 -6.87
C VAL A 227 20.37 -3.35 -6.55
N LYS A 228 21.22 -3.26 -7.59
CA LYS A 228 22.67 -3.42 -7.46
C LYS A 228 23.33 -2.11 -7.02
N ASN A 229 24.32 -2.20 -6.14
CA ASN A 229 25.22 -1.07 -5.77
C ASN A 229 24.48 0.22 -5.34
N HIS A 230 23.51 0.11 -4.43
CA HIS A 230 22.77 1.28 -3.95
C HIS A 230 23.44 1.94 -2.73
N ASN A 231 23.36 3.28 -2.66
CA ASN A 231 23.79 4.07 -1.50
C ASN A 231 22.61 4.36 -0.54
N CYS A 232 21.59 3.52 -0.53
CA CYS A 232 20.41 3.72 0.30
C CYS A 232 20.73 3.39 1.77
N THR A 233 20.69 4.40 2.63
CA THR A 233 20.84 4.30 4.10
C THR A 233 19.49 4.28 4.83
N CYS A 234 18.38 4.12 4.11
CA CYS A 234 17.07 3.99 4.73
C CYS A 234 16.99 2.74 5.60
N TYR A 235 16.11 2.78 6.60
CA TYR A 235 15.92 1.67 7.55
C TYR A 235 15.69 0.32 6.85
N GLY A 236 16.06 -0.77 7.56
CA GLY A 236 15.89 -2.15 7.10
C GLY A 236 17.18 -2.73 6.50
N TYR A 237 17.38 -4.02 6.75
CA TYR A 237 18.57 -4.76 6.31
C TYR A 237 18.31 -5.66 5.10
N GLY A 238 17.04 -5.83 4.68
CA GLY A 238 16.68 -6.69 3.56
C GLY A 238 17.10 -6.15 2.20
N LYS A 239 16.97 -6.98 1.18
CA LYS A 239 17.22 -6.59 -0.22
C LYS A 239 16.36 -5.40 -0.63
N ARG A 240 16.93 -4.52 -1.45
CA ARG A 240 16.24 -3.43 -2.11
C ARG A 240 15.85 -3.86 -3.51
N PHE A 241 14.61 -3.64 -3.88
CA PHE A 241 14.12 -4.03 -5.20
C PHE A 241 13.21 -2.97 -5.81
N LEU A 242 13.06 -3.04 -7.11
CA LEU A 242 12.16 -2.22 -7.90
C LEU A 242 11.08 -3.10 -8.52
N ILE A 243 9.91 -2.53 -8.75
CA ILE A 243 8.81 -3.14 -9.48
C ILE A 243 8.57 -2.32 -10.74
N HIS A 244 8.70 -2.97 -11.90
CA HIS A 244 8.58 -2.32 -13.20
C HIS A 244 7.15 -2.37 -13.73
N GLY A 245 6.36 -3.38 -13.31
CA GLY A 245 4.99 -3.59 -13.75
C GLY A 245 4.61 -5.06 -13.73
N ARG A 246 3.68 -5.45 -14.58
CA ARG A 246 3.25 -6.83 -14.74
C ARG A 246 3.73 -7.41 -16.07
N LEU A 247 3.77 -8.73 -16.16
CA LEU A 247 3.99 -9.43 -17.41
C LEU A 247 2.96 -8.99 -18.45
N LYS A 248 3.35 -8.91 -19.72
CA LYS A 248 2.49 -8.43 -20.81
C LYS A 248 1.21 -9.27 -20.98
N ASP A 249 1.33 -10.56 -20.75
CA ASP A 249 0.24 -11.54 -20.91
C ASP A 249 -0.52 -11.77 -19.61
N ALA A 250 -0.17 -11.06 -18.52
CA ALA A 250 -0.87 -11.16 -17.26
C ALA A 250 -2.27 -10.57 -17.40
N GLU A 251 -3.30 -11.33 -16.97
CA GLU A 251 -4.67 -10.81 -16.91
C GLU A 251 -4.73 -9.52 -16.10
N LEU A 252 -5.43 -8.51 -16.63
CA LEU A 252 -5.72 -7.25 -15.93
C LEU A 252 -6.73 -7.47 -14.79
N ARG A 253 -6.42 -8.39 -13.88
CA ARG A 253 -7.19 -8.58 -12.64
C ARG A 253 -6.84 -7.46 -11.67
N GLY A 254 -7.63 -6.40 -11.70
CA GLY A 254 -7.55 -5.38 -10.64
C GLY A 254 -8.12 -5.93 -9.33
N CYS A 255 -7.51 -5.60 -8.18
CA CYS A 255 -8.01 -5.95 -6.84
C CYS A 255 -9.42 -5.39 -6.51
N SER A 256 -10.10 -4.76 -7.43
CA SER A 256 -11.43 -4.18 -7.30
C SER A 256 -12.42 -4.64 -8.37
N ASN A 257 -12.09 -5.67 -9.15
CA ASN A 257 -13.04 -6.28 -10.07
C ASN A 257 -13.48 -7.63 -9.48
N ILE A 258 -14.38 -7.61 -8.57
CA ILE A 258 -15.40 -8.63 -8.34
C ILE A 258 -16.66 -7.86 -7.96
#